data_7eb46c4e75f3b3d94520ff6fa8891ab2
#
_entry.id   7eb46c4e75f3b3d94520ff6fa8891ab2
#
_cell.length_a   1.000
_cell.length_b   1.000
_cell.length_c   1.000
_cell.angle_alpha   90.00
_cell.angle_beta   90.00
_cell.angle_gamma   90.00
#
_symmetry.space_group_name_H-M   'P 1'
#
loop_
_entity.id
_entity.type
_entity.pdbx_description
1 polymer ?
#
loop_
_entity_poly.entity_id
_entity_poly.type
_entity_poly.pdbx_seq_one_letter_code
_entity_poly.pdbx_strand_id
1 'polypeptide(L)'
;EKAVKKLDRAQFDLVREGLRERGRLLKNAPHLAHAIRLMTPVKTWREAAYIYAGLALYDMLSGCLSLGRSAIVGKNKAAKLFPQLNLDGYVAAVIYSDGQFNDARMAVTLARTAASYGAVCANHVEVTGLLKQGGRISGVTVRDRLDGQEFAVAAKGVVNAAGPFADAVRRMDDPEVAPMLKTSSGIHILLPADVAPRDLSLMIPKTEDGRVLFMIPWQGFVLFGTTDEPAPIEADPAPERRDIDYLLRYASAYLRRPVARDDVLAVWSGLRPLVFNPNKKNTQELARSHVIDVSASGLLTMTGGKWTSYRAMAEEAVDAACRTFCLGQSRACATQELRLIGSRAYLPEGWRALARREGVADDLARSLWTLYGDEAAAIVKLGRDEDLLSPLHPEHPYVGAEVAFAVRREMAQHVGDVLLRRLPLGLLDMRHAQQAAPAVRSEEHTSELQSRLHLV
;
A
#
# COMPACT_ATOMS: atom_id res chain seq x y z
N GLU A 1 -11.70 28.48 10.16
CA GLU A 1 -13.13 28.81 10.36
C GLU A 1 -14.07 28.06 9.40
N LYS A 2 -13.71 27.85 8.13
CA LYS A 2 -14.55 27.10 7.15
C LYS A 2 -14.61 25.59 7.41
N ALA A 3 -13.58 24.97 7.98
CA ALA A 3 -13.52 23.54 8.24
C ALA A 3 -14.36 23.09 9.45
N VAL A 4 -14.54 23.95 10.44
CA VAL A 4 -15.37 23.65 11.63
C VAL A 4 -16.86 23.91 11.38
N LYS A 5 -17.21 24.77 10.43
CA LYS A 5 -18.61 25.12 10.11
C LYS A 5 -19.35 24.13 9.19
N LYS A 6 -18.66 23.14 8.64
CA LYS A 6 -19.26 22.03 7.86
C LYS A 6 -18.55 20.71 8.17
N LEU A 7 -18.69 20.21 9.38
CA LEU A 7 -18.62 18.77 9.63
C LEU A 7 -19.88 18.18 8.99
N ASP A 8 -19.84 18.01 7.67
CA ASP A 8 -20.82 17.24 6.94
C ASP A 8 -20.80 15.82 7.53
N ARG A 9 -21.97 15.29 7.84
CA ARG A 9 -22.13 13.94 8.42
C ARG A 9 -21.35 12.90 7.63
N ALA A 10 -21.31 13.05 6.30
CA ALA A 10 -20.53 12.17 5.41
C ALA A 10 -19.01 12.22 5.68
N GLN A 11 -18.44 13.38 5.98
CA GLN A 11 -17.01 13.50 6.34
C GLN A 11 -16.72 12.86 7.70
N PHE A 12 -17.64 13.01 8.65
CA PHE A 12 -17.53 12.38 9.98
C PHE A 12 -17.57 10.84 9.87
N ASP A 13 -18.52 10.31 9.10
CA ASP A 13 -18.67 8.88 8.87
C ASP A 13 -17.43 8.31 8.16
N LEU A 14 -16.85 9.03 7.17
CA LEU A 14 -15.62 8.64 6.49
C LEU A 14 -14.42 8.59 7.45
N VAL A 15 -14.29 9.54 8.38
CA VAL A 15 -13.24 9.53 9.40
C VAL A 15 -13.41 8.34 10.34
N ARG A 16 -14.63 8.10 10.80
CA ARG A 16 -14.96 6.98 11.71
C ARG A 16 -14.69 5.62 11.05
N GLU A 17 -15.06 5.47 9.78
CA GLU A 17 -14.76 4.27 8.99
C GLU A 17 -13.24 4.08 8.87
N GLY A 18 -12.49 5.13 8.46
CA GLY A 18 -11.04 5.06 8.35
C GLY A 18 -10.35 4.64 9.65
N LEU A 19 -10.81 5.15 10.80
CA LEU A 19 -10.29 4.77 12.12
C LEU A 19 -10.56 3.30 12.47
N ARG A 20 -11.76 2.80 12.16
CA ARG A 20 -12.13 1.40 12.38
C ARG A 20 -11.32 0.47 11.48
N GLU A 21 -11.23 0.78 10.19
CA GLU A 21 -10.49 -0.05 9.24
C GLU A 21 -8.99 -0.03 9.53
N ARG A 22 -8.42 1.11 9.95
CA ARG A 22 -7.04 1.18 10.45
C ARG A 22 -6.81 0.20 11.62
N GLY A 23 -7.70 0.22 12.61
CA GLY A 23 -7.60 -0.69 13.76
C GLY A 23 -7.74 -2.16 13.38
N ARG A 24 -8.64 -2.48 12.45
CA ARG A 24 -8.79 -3.83 11.90
C ARG A 24 -7.54 -4.28 11.14
N LEU A 25 -6.97 -3.41 10.31
CA LEU A 25 -5.76 -3.69 9.55
C LEU A 25 -4.58 -4.05 10.46
N LEU A 26 -4.36 -3.24 11.50
CA LEU A 26 -3.32 -3.49 12.51
C LEU A 26 -3.53 -4.82 13.27
N LYS A 27 -4.79 -5.22 13.49
CA LYS A 27 -5.14 -6.49 14.13
C LYS A 27 -5.00 -7.68 13.18
N ASN A 28 -5.42 -7.52 11.93
CA ASN A 28 -5.53 -8.61 10.96
C ASN A 28 -4.20 -8.92 10.26
N ALA A 29 -3.29 -7.94 10.15
CA ALA A 29 -1.98 -8.09 9.52
C ALA A 29 -0.86 -7.42 10.33
N PRO A 30 -0.63 -7.78 11.61
CA PRO A 30 0.30 -7.09 12.50
C PRO A 30 1.78 -7.19 12.09
N HIS A 31 2.14 -8.12 11.22
CA HIS A 31 3.50 -8.21 10.65
C HIS A 31 3.73 -7.17 9.54
N LEU A 32 2.68 -6.76 8.84
CA LEU A 32 2.74 -5.80 7.73
C LEU A 32 2.30 -4.39 8.12
N ALA A 33 1.46 -4.27 9.16
CA ALA A 33 0.90 -3.01 9.60
C ALA A 33 1.29 -2.72 11.06
N HIS A 34 1.75 -1.51 11.34
CA HIS A 34 2.18 -1.08 12.66
C HIS A 34 1.85 0.39 12.92
N ALA A 35 1.83 0.76 14.19
CA ALA A 35 1.65 2.15 14.59
C ALA A 35 2.94 2.95 14.37
N ILE A 36 2.80 4.17 13.87
CA ILE A 36 3.87 5.16 13.77
C ILE A 36 3.51 6.42 14.52
N ARG A 37 4.53 7.17 14.96
CA ARG A 37 4.36 8.48 15.56
C ARG A 37 4.72 9.55 14.53
N LEU A 38 3.90 10.58 14.46
CA LEU A 38 4.10 11.71 13.56
C LEU A 38 4.26 12.99 14.37
N MET A 39 5.18 13.84 13.95
CA MET A 39 5.41 15.17 14.47
C MET A 39 5.02 16.20 13.41
N THR A 40 4.27 17.23 13.83
CA THR A 40 3.92 18.39 13.00
C THR A 40 4.43 19.64 13.71
N PRO A 41 5.46 20.33 13.19
CA PRO A 41 5.93 21.59 13.74
C PRO A 41 4.91 22.69 13.48
N VAL A 42 4.74 23.60 14.46
CA VAL A 42 3.77 24.69 14.42
C VAL A 42 4.41 26.04 14.76
N LYS A 43 3.99 27.08 14.05
CA LYS A 43 4.57 28.43 14.18
C LYS A 43 3.97 29.24 15.34
N THR A 44 2.78 28.87 15.80
CA THR A 44 2.09 29.56 16.89
C THR A 44 1.45 28.59 17.86
N TRP A 45 1.30 29.01 19.13
CA TRP A 45 0.57 28.22 20.13
C TRP A 45 -0.93 28.08 19.81
N ARG A 46 -1.52 29.03 19.08
CA ARG A 46 -2.90 28.96 18.60
C ARG A 46 -3.05 27.84 17.58
N GLU A 47 -2.11 27.72 16.66
CA GLU A 47 -2.05 26.63 15.68
C GLU A 47 -1.88 25.26 16.38
N ALA A 48 -0.99 25.20 17.40
CA ALA A 48 -0.81 24.00 18.21
C ALA A 48 -2.12 23.56 18.88
N ALA A 49 -2.82 24.49 19.53
CA ALA A 49 -4.09 24.20 20.19
C ALA A 49 -5.19 23.77 19.20
N TYR A 50 -5.25 24.39 18.03
CA TYR A 50 -6.21 24.05 16.99
C TYR A 50 -5.99 22.62 16.44
N ILE A 51 -4.75 22.30 16.06
CA ILE A 51 -4.40 20.96 15.56
C ILE A 51 -4.62 19.92 16.66
N TYR A 52 -4.20 20.21 17.89
CA TYR A 52 -4.38 19.30 19.02
C TYR A 52 -5.86 19.02 19.31
N ALA A 53 -6.73 20.03 19.26
CA ALA A 53 -8.16 19.83 19.46
C ALA A 53 -8.76 18.88 18.40
N GLY A 54 -8.36 19.02 17.13
CA GLY A 54 -8.75 18.11 16.07
C GLY A 54 -8.26 16.67 16.28
N LEU A 55 -6.99 16.53 16.69
CA LEU A 55 -6.39 15.22 16.97
C LEU A 55 -6.96 14.58 18.25
N ALA A 56 -7.26 15.36 19.27
CA ALA A 56 -7.92 14.84 20.49
C ALA A 56 -9.33 14.29 20.18
N LEU A 57 -10.08 14.96 19.30
CA LEU A 57 -11.35 14.43 18.77
C LEU A 57 -11.13 13.14 17.98
N TYR A 58 -10.11 13.09 17.15
CA TYR A 58 -9.71 11.90 16.38
C TYR A 58 -9.35 10.73 17.31
N ASP A 59 -8.56 10.97 18.36
CA ASP A 59 -8.20 9.99 19.38
C ASP A 59 -9.45 9.47 20.12
N MET A 60 -10.38 10.36 20.47
CA MET A 60 -11.65 10.02 21.13
C MET A 60 -12.54 9.15 20.20
N LEU A 61 -12.63 9.49 18.92
CA LEU A 61 -13.41 8.71 17.94
C LEU A 61 -12.81 7.33 17.66
N SER A 62 -11.50 7.16 17.87
CA SER A 62 -10.83 5.87 17.76
C SER A 62 -11.24 4.88 18.85
N GLY A 63 -11.70 5.35 20.01
CA GLY A 63 -12.14 4.51 21.13
C GLY A 63 -11.07 3.48 21.55
N CYS A 64 -11.44 2.20 21.61
CA CYS A 64 -10.54 1.10 21.95
C CYS A 64 -9.47 0.79 20.85
N LEU A 65 -9.60 1.40 19.67
CA LEU A 65 -8.64 1.29 18.57
C LEU A 65 -7.66 2.46 18.54
N SER A 66 -7.59 3.29 19.58
CA SER A 66 -6.63 4.37 19.71
C SER A 66 -5.20 3.83 19.76
N LEU A 67 -4.28 4.49 19.04
CA LEU A 67 -2.86 4.14 18.96
C LEU A 67 -1.99 4.93 19.96
N GLY A 68 -2.61 5.72 20.81
CA GLY A 68 -1.97 6.59 21.79
C GLY A 68 -2.58 7.98 21.80
N ARG A 69 -2.23 8.77 22.81
CA ARG A 69 -2.74 10.14 22.95
C ARG A 69 -1.86 11.13 22.21
N SER A 70 -2.50 12.06 21.53
CA SER A 70 -1.82 13.20 20.93
C SER A 70 -1.26 14.14 22.03
N ALA A 71 -0.16 14.84 21.73
CA ALA A 71 0.50 15.72 22.68
C ALA A 71 1.10 16.95 21.99
N ILE A 72 1.09 18.11 22.69
CA ILE A 72 1.86 19.27 22.30
C ILE A 72 3.21 19.24 23.02
N VAL A 73 4.29 19.47 22.30
CA VAL A 73 5.65 19.58 22.83
C VAL A 73 6.27 20.91 22.44
N GLY A 74 6.94 21.58 23.37
CA GLY A 74 7.67 22.82 23.08
C GLY A 74 8.90 22.58 22.20
N LYS A 75 9.41 23.65 21.58
CA LYS A 75 10.55 23.66 20.64
C LYS A 75 11.74 22.83 21.12
N ASN A 76 12.18 23.02 22.37
CA ASN A 76 13.36 22.32 22.93
C ASN A 76 13.15 20.80 22.99
N LYS A 77 11.94 20.33 23.34
CA LYS A 77 11.62 18.90 23.37
C LYS A 77 11.49 18.35 21.94
N ALA A 78 10.89 19.12 21.02
CA ALA A 78 10.81 18.75 19.62
C ALA A 78 12.20 18.58 18.99
N ALA A 79 13.15 19.49 19.26
CA ALA A 79 14.53 19.40 18.80
C ALA A 79 15.28 18.18 19.33
N LYS A 80 15.00 17.73 20.55
CA LYS A 80 15.59 16.50 21.12
C LYS A 80 15.01 15.24 20.49
N LEU A 81 13.71 15.25 20.16
CA LEU A 81 13.03 14.12 19.56
C LEU A 81 13.32 13.98 18.07
N PHE A 82 13.56 15.10 17.38
CA PHE A 82 13.90 15.13 15.95
C PHE A 82 15.10 16.08 15.72
N PRO A 83 16.32 15.63 16.00
CA PRO A 83 17.51 16.49 15.93
C PRO A 83 17.81 17.05 14.54
N GLN A 84 17.43 16.33 13.48
CA GLN A 84 17.66 16.73 12.09
C GLN A 84 16.72 17.85 11.63
N LEU A 85 15.62 18.12 12.36
CA LEU A 85 14.61 19.09 11.99
C LEU A 85 15.08 20.53 12.21
N ASN A 86 14.92 21.38 11.20
CA ASN A 86 15.05 22.83 11.36
C ASN A 86 13.78 23.39 12.01
N LEU A 87 13.93 23.91 13.21
CA LEU A 87 12.83 24.49 13.98
C LEU A 87 12.88 26.02 14.03
N ASP A 88 13.61 26.68 13.12
CA ASP A 88 13.62 28.14 13.05
C ASP A 88 12.24 28.67 12.63
N GLY A 89 11.74 29.62 13.41
CA GLY A 89 10.38 30.15 13.22
C GLY A 89 9.25 29.27 13.80
N TYR A 90 9.57 28.10 14.39
CA TYR A 90 8.59 27.24 15.07
C TYR A 90 8.67 27.39 16.59
N VAL A 91 7.52 27.34 17.27
CA VAL A 91 7.44 27.48 18.74
C VAL A 91 7.19 26.14 19.44
N ALA A 92 6.52 25.22 18.78
CA ALA A 92 6.13 23.92 19.32
C ALA A 92 5.97 22.90 18.19
N ALA A 93 5.66 21.66 18.56
CA ALA A 93 5.20 20.64 17.64
C ALA A 93 4.03 19.85 18.26
N VAL A 94 3.15 19.31 17.42
CA VAL A 94 2.11 18.36 17.83
C VAL A 94 2.55 16.98 17.42
N ILE A 95 2.49 16.03 18.37
CA ILE A 95 2.80 14.62 18.15
C ILE A 95 1.52 13.82 18.24
N TYR A 96 1.30 12.91 17.31
CA TYR A 96 0.17 11.99 17.30
C TYR A 96 0.56 10.65 16.69
N SER A 97 -0.31 9.64 16.81
CA SER A 97 -0.07 8.30 16.28
C SER A 97 -1.01 7.99 15.13
N ASP A 98 -0.50 7.31 14.12
CA ASP A 98 -1.28 6.76 13.01
C ASP A 98 -0.74 5.37 12.61
N GLY A 99 -1.32 4.75 11.58
CA GLY A 99 -0.91 3.45 11.07
C GLY A 99 -0.08 3.57 9.80
N GLN A 100 0.90 2.71 9.67
CA GLN A 100 1.66 2.46 8.44
C GLN A 100 1.56 0.98 8.08
N PHE A 101 1.60 0.64 6.80
CA PHE A 101 1.70 -0.74 6.35
C PHE A 101 2.53 -0.85 5.06
N ASN A 102 3.06 -2.04 4.82
CA ASN A 102 3.74 -2.38 3.57
C ASN A 102 2.66 -2.75 2.53
N ASP A 103 2.36 -1.83 1.61
CA ASP A 103 1.24 -1.96 0.67
C ASP A 103 1.44 -3.07 -0.37
N ALA A 104 2.64 -3.23 -0.93
CA ALA A 104 2.96 -4.29 -1.87
C ALA A 104 2.84 -5.67 -1.24
N ARG A 105 3.44 -5.88 -0.07
CA ARG A 105 3.31 -7.14 0.69
C ARG A 105 1.87 -7.39 1.12
N MET A 106 1.13 -6.36 1.49
CA MET A 106 -0.28 -6.47 1.84
C MET A 106 -1.11 -6.99 0.66
N ALA A 107 -0.89 -6.48 -0.56
CA ALA A 107 -1.58 -6.93 -1.75
C ALA A 107 -1.33 -8.42 -2.04
N VAL A 108 -0.07 -8.86 -2.00
CA VAL A 108 0.32 -10.27 -2.18
C VAL A 108 -0.29 -11.15 -1.08
N THR A 109 -0.23 -10.71 0.17
CA THR A 109 -0.78 -11.44 1.32
C THR A 109 -2.30 -11.58 1.24
N LEU A 110 -3.00 -10.55 0.75
CA LEU A 110 -4.45 -10.61 0.50
C LEU A 110 -4.79 -11.63 -0.60
N ALA A 111 -4.09 -11.61 -1.73
CA ALA A 111 -4.29 -12.57 -2.82
C ALA A 111 -4.04 -14.01 -2.33
N ARG A 112 -2.95 -14.26 -1.59
CA ARG A 112 -2.65 -15.57 -0.99
C ARG A 112 -3.69 -15.99 0.05
N THR A 113 -4.16 -15.03 0.86
CA THR A 113 -5.23 -15.30 1.83
C THR A 113 -6.52 -15.68 1.10
N ALA A 114 -6.91 -14.96 0.04
CA ALA A 114 -8.07 -15.29 -0.77
C ALA A 114 -7.94 -16.71 -1.39
N ALA A 115 -6.78 -17.02 -1.95
CA ALA A 115 -6.50 -18.36 -2.51
C ALA A 115 -6.63 -19.46 -1.44
N SER A 116 -6.19 -19.21 -0.19
CA SER A 116 -6.34 -20.17 0.92
C SER A 116 -7.80 -20.41 1.33
N TYR A 117 -8.72 -19.54 0.89
CA TYR A 117 -10.17 -19.70 1.05
C TYR A 117 -10.87 -20.17 -0.23
N GLY A 118 -10.12 -20.64 -1.22
CA GLY A 118 -10.64 -21.24 -2.45
C GLY A 118 -10.86 -20.28 -3.61
N ALA A 119 -10.38 -19.04 -3.53
CA ALA A 119 -10.36 -18.16 -4.68
C ALA A 119 -9.27 -18.59 -5.67
N VAL A 120 -9.60 -18.60 -6.97
CA VAL A 120 -8.61 -18.76 -8.03
C VAL A 120 -8.04 -17.39 -8.35
N CYS A 121 -6.74 -17.18 -8.07
CA CYS A 121 -6.02 -15.95 -8.35
C CYS A 121 -5.07 -16.22 -9.52
N ALA A 122 -5.23 -15.50 -10.62
CA ALA A 122 -4.35 -15.58 -11.79
C ALA A 122 -3.83 -14.18 -12.12
N ASN A 123 -2.52 -14.00 -12.04
CA ASN A 123 -1.85 -12.80 -12.54
C ASN A 123 -1.46 -13.00 -14.01
N HIS A 124 -1.05 -11.91 -14.68
CA HIS A 124 -0.73 -11.87 -16.11
C HIS A 124 -1.90 -12.33 -17.03
N VAL A 125 -3.11 -12.42 -16.51
CA VAL A 125 -4.32 -12.73 -17.29
C VAL A 125 -5.14 -11.46 -17.46
N GLU A 126 -5.06 -10.87 -18.65
CA GLU A 126 -5.71 -9.60 -19.01
C GLU A 126 -7.13 -9.86 -19.51
N VAL A 127 -8.11 -9.13 -18.98
CA VAL A 127 -9.46 -9.08 -19.56
C VAL A 127 -9.41 -8.23 -20.82
N THR A 128 -9.72 -8.85 -21.95
CA THR A 128 -9.73 -8.20 -23.29
C THR A 128 -11.13 -7.91 -23.80
N GLY A 129 -12.18 -8.50 -23.19
CA GLY A 129 -13.56 -8.28 -23.59
C GLY A 129 -14.56 -8.86 -22.58
N LEU A 130 -15.83 -8.51 -22.78
CA LEU A 130 -16.95 -8.99 -21.99
C LEU A 130 -17.87 -9.86 -22.85
N LEU A 131 -18.20 -11.05 -22.33
CA LEU A 131 -19.17 -11.94 -22.96
C LEU A 131 -20.58 -11.53 -22.53
N LYS A 132 -21.51 -11.51 -23.50
CA LYS A 132 -22.91 -11.17 -23.25
C LYS A 132 -23.83 -12.26 -23.78
N GLN A 133 -24.86 -12.57 -23.00
CA GLN A 133 -25.96 -13.45 -23.41
C GLN A 133 -27.28 -12.76 -23.06
N GLY A 134 -28.17 -12.59 -24.07
CA GLY A 134 -29.42 -11.88 -23.86
C GLY A 134 -29.26 -10.44 -23.36
N GLY A 135 -28.20 -9.72 -23.77
CA GLY A 135 -27.89 -8.35 -23.34
C GLY A 135 -27.28 -8.25 -21.93
N ARG A 136 -27.09 -9.37 -21.21
CA ARG A 136 -26.49 -9.42 -19.88
C ARG A 136 -25.08 -10.00 -19.94
N ILE A 137 -24.18 -9.50 -19.08
CA ILE A 137 -22.84 -10.06 -18.97
C ILE A 137 -22.91 -11.48 -18.41
N SER A 138 -22.22 -12.40 -19.09
CA SER A 138 -22.17 -13.83 -18.78
C SER A 138 -20.73 -14.36 -18.62
N GLY A 139 -19.74 -13.48 -18.69
CA GLY A 139 -18.33 -13.83 -18.55
C GLY A 139 -17.40 -12.80 -19.16
N VAL A 140 -16.15 -13.20 -19.35
CA VAL A 140 -15.08 -12.38 -19.91
C VAL A 140 -14.26 -13.15 -20.94
N THR A 141 -13.69 -12.46 -21.92
CA THR A 141 -12.58 -12.94 -22.73
C THR A 141 -11.29 -12.47 -22.07
N VAL A 142 -10.33 -13.37 -21.95
CA VAL A 142 -9.03 -13.08 -21.31
C VAL A 142 -7.89 -13.50 -22.24
N ARG A 143 -6.75 -12.81 -22.06
CA ARG A 143 -5.48 -13.15 -22.70
C ARG A 143 -4.43 -13.44 -21.63
N ASP A 144 -3.80 -14.58 -21.70
CA ASP A 144 -2.58 -14.85 -20.95
C ASP A 144 -1.44 -14.02 -21.56
N ARG A 145 -0.82 -13.16 -20.75
CA ARG A 145 0.26 -12.25 -21.18
C ARG A 145 1.62 -12.94 -21.25
N LEU A 146 1.73 -14.18 -20.77
CA LEU A 146 2.96 -14.96 -20.79
C LEU A 146 3.14 -15.72 -22.10
N ASP A 147 2.06 -16.31 -22.63
CA ASP A 147 2.09 -17.12 -23.85
C ASP A 147 1.20 -16.57 -24.99
N GLY A 148 0.41 -15.54 -24.70
CA GLY A 148 -0.49 -14.89 -25.66
C GLY A 148 -1.80 -15.62 -25.91
N GLN A 149 -2.09 -16.75 -25.24
CA GLN A 149 -3.31 -17.53 -25.43
C GLN A 149 -4.54 -16.74 -25.01
N GLU A 150 -5.59 -16.76 -25.82
CA GLU A 150 -6.89 -16.19 -25.50
C GLU A 150 -7.92 -17.28 -25.20
N PHE A 151 -8.74 -17.05 -24.19
CA PHE A 151 -9.82 -17.96 -23.82
C PHE A 151 -10.98 -17.24 -23.15
N ALA A 152 -12.13 -17.91 -23.11
CA ALA A 152 -13.34 -17.40 -22.48
C ALA A 152 -13.51 -17.97 -21.08
N VAL A 153 -13.92 -17.11 -20.14
CA VAL A 153 -14.28 -17.49 -18.77
C VAL A 153 -15.76 -17.16 -18.54
N ALA A 154 -16.59 -18.20 -18.41
CA ALA A 154 -18.00 -18.02 -18.08
C ALA A 154 -18.17 -17.66 -16.60
N ALA A 155 -19.08 -16.73 -16.32
CA ALA A 155 -19.33 -16.26 -14.94
C ALA A 155 -20.79 -15.88 -14.74
N LYS A 156 -21.29 -16.04 -13.52
CA LYS A 156 -22.63 -15.54 -13.11
C LYS A 156 -22.70 -14.02 -13.05
N GLY A 157 -21.57 -13.36 -12.89
CA GLY A 157 -21.43 -11.91 -12.88
C GLY A 157 -19.96 -11.50 -12.92
N VAL A 158 -19.68 -10.28 -13.28
CA VAL A 158 -18.34 -9.70 -13.38
C VAL A 158 -18.24 -8.46 -12.51
N VAL A 159 -17.23 -8.43 -11.64
CA VAL A 159 -16.88 -7.27 -10.82
C VAL A 159 -15.62 -6.62 -11.39
N ASN A 160 -15.75 -5.39 -11.84
CA ASN A 160 -14.65 -4.56 -12.28
C ASN A 160 -14.07 -3.80 -11.08
N ALA A 161 -12.91 -4.25 -10.58
CA ALA A 161 -12.15 -3.59 -9.54
C ALA A 161 -10.73 -3.19 -10.04
N ALA A 162 -10.64 -2.80 -11.33
CA ALA A 162 -9.39 -2.56 -12.04
C ALA A 162 -8.69 -1.23 -11.68
N GLY A 163 -9.08 -0.56 -10.58
CA GLY A 163 -8.44 0.66 -10.11
C GLY A 163 -8.40 1.77 -11.17
N PRO A 164 -7.23 2.30 -11.54
CA PRO A 164 -7.11 3.34 -12.58
C PRO A 164 -7.65 2.91 -13.94
N PHE A 165 -7.68 1.61 -14.24
CA PHE A 165 -8.13 1.03 -15.51
C PHE A 165 -9.64 0.74 -15.55
N ALA A 166 -10.39 1.06 -14.50
CA ALA A 166 -11.81 0.70 -14.42
C ALA A 166 -12.65 1.27 -15.61
N ASP A 167 -12.36 2.49 -16.07
CA ASP A 167 -13.07 3.06 -17.23
C ASP A 167 -12.76 2.34 -18.55
N ALA A 168 -11.59 1.73 -18.69
CA ALA A 168 -11.28 0.90 -19.86
C ALA A 168 -12.19 -0.34 -19.91
N VAL A 169 -12.38 -1.01 -18.77
CA VAL A 169 -13.30 -2.16 -18.67
C VAL A 169 -14.76 -1.75 -18.87
N ARG A 170 -15.19 -0.56 -18.36
CA ARG A 170 -16.54 -0.02 -18.58
C ARG A 170 -16.83 0.23 -20.05
N ARG A 171 -15.83 0.73 -20.81
CA ARG A 171 -15.96 0.92 -22.27
C ARG A 171 -16.03 -0.37 -23.06
N MET A 172 -15.55 -1.50 -22.53
CA MET A 172 -15.78 -2.82 -23.13
C MET A 172 -17.28 -3.21 -23.05
N ASP A 173 -18.00 -2.71 -22.05
CA ASP A 173 -19.43 -2.92 -21.88
C ASP A 173 -20.26 -1.93 -22.73
N ASP A 174 -19.97 -0.65 -22.60
CA ASP A 174 -20.61 0.45 -23.31
C ASP A 174 -19.54 1.46 -23.77
N PRO A 175 -19.22 1.52 -25.09
CA PRO A 175 -18.21 2.43 -25.62
C PRO A 175 -18.50 3.92 -25.37
N GLU A 176 -19.76 4.29 -25.21
CA GLU A 176 -20.19 5.68 -25.01
C GLU A 176 -20.29 6.06 -23.51
N VAL A 177 -19.94 5.16 -22.60
CA VAL A 177 -20.06 5.42 -21.17
C VAL A 177 -19.20 6.61 -20.75
N ALA A 178 -19.78 7.54 -20.01
CA ALA A 178 -19.04 8.68 -19.47
C ALA A 178 -17.91 8.23 -18.51
N PRO A 179 -16.74 8.89 -18.53
CA PRO A 179 -15.64 8.54 -17.63
C PRO A 179 -16.03 8.79 -16.18
N MET A 180 -15.68 7.86 -15.32
CA MET A 180 -15.94 7.91 -13.88
C MET A 180 -14.70 8.40 -13.11
N LEU A 181 -13.51 8.33 -13.71
CA LEU A 181 -12.25 8.59 -13.07
C LEU A 181 -11.48 9.76 -13.69
N LYS A 182 -10.74 10.44 -12.82
CA LYS A 182 -9.55 11.22 -13.17
C LYS A 182 -8.36 10.64 -12.43
N THR A 183 -7.23 10.51 -13.12
CA THR A 183 -6.00 9.98 -12.52
C THR A 183 -5.05 11.08 -12.15
N SER A 184 -4.37 10.90 -11.02
CA SER A 184 -3.21 11.70 -10.66
C SER A 184 -2.05 10.79 -10.29
N SER A 185 -0.84 11.19 -10.67
CA SER A 185 0.38 10.54 -10.22
C SER A 185 0.90 11.16 -8.93
N GLY A 186 1.57 10.36 -8.14
CA GLY A 186 2.31 10.83 -6.98
C GLY A 186 3.58 10.02 -6.81
N ILE A 187 4.70 10.71 -6.60
CA ILE A 187 5.98 10.05 -6.39
C ILE A 187 6.36 10.00 -4.91
N HIS A 188 7.17 9.01 -4.57
CA HIS A 188 7.93 8.96 -3.34
C HIS A 188 9.42 8.85 -3.66
N ILE A 189 10.25 9.48 -2.84
CA ILE A 189 11.70 9.29 -2.85
C ILE A 189 12.13 8.60 -1.56
N LEU A 190 13.17 7.80 -1.66
CA LEU A 190 13.82 7.19 -0.51
C LEU A 190 15.13 7.91 -0.22
N LEU A 191 15.35 8.24 1.04
CA LEU A 191 16.50 8.95 1.57
C LEU A 191 17.25 8.11 2.61
N PRO A 192 18.54 8.40 2.88
CA PRO A 192 19.31 7.70 3.90
C PRO A 192 18.69 7.76 5.30
N ALA A 193 19.02 6.77 6.12
CA ALA A 193 18.47 6.61 7.47
C ALA A 193 18.80 7.76 8.44
N ASP A 194 19.88 8.49 8.21
CA ASP A 194 20.35 9.60 9.07
C ASP A 194 19.55 10.90 8.89
N VAL A 195 18.68 10.96 7.88
CA VAL A 195 17.84 12.12 7.56
C VAL A 195 16.73 12.34 8.59
N ALA A 196 16.26 11.28 9.26
CA ALA A 196 15.23 11.35 10.29
C ALA A 196 15.44 10.33 11.41
N PRO A 197 14.83 10.53 12.61
CA PRO A 197 14.82 9.53 13.66
C PRO A 197 14.14 8.24 13.22
N ARG A 198 14.53 7.10 13.81
CA ARG A 198 13.98 5.78 13.46
C ARG A 198 12.53 5.53 13.92
N ASP A 199 12.07 6.29 14.91
CA ASP A 199 10.78 6.07 15.61
C ASP A 199 9.82 7.27 15.55
N LEU A 200 10.17 8.30 14.78
CA LEU A 200 9.36 9.50 14.66
C LEU A 200 9.35 10.02 13.22
N SER A 201 8.16 10.12 12.67
CA SER A 201 7.90 10.66 11.33
C SER A 201 7.66 12.17 11.40
N LEU A 202 7.85 12.86 10.28
CA LEU A 202 7.47 14.27 10.12
C LEU A 202 6.24 14.34 9.20
N MET A 203 5.23 15.12 9.60
CA MET A 203 4.15 15.57 8.72
C MET A 203 4.30 17.06 8.47
N ILE A 204 4.40 17.44 7.22
CA ILE A 204 4.33 18.82 6.73
C ILE A 204 2.87 19.09 6.36
N PRO A 205 2.12 19.85 7.17
CA PRO A 205 0.66 19.89 7.06
C PRO A 205 0.17 20.67 5.84
N LYS A 206 1.01 21.55 5.31
CA LYS A 206 0.66 22.38 4.15
C LYS A 206 1.91 22.91 3.46
N THR A 207 2.07 22.56 2.21
CA THR A 207 3.01 23.19 1.29
C THR A 207 2.44 24.50 0.73
N GLU A 208 3.21 25.26 -0.04
CA GLU A 208 2.76 26.51 -0.69
C GLU A 208 1.55 26.27 -1.61
N ASP A 209 1.52 25.12 -2.29
CA ASP A 209 0.43 24.68 -3.17
C ASP A 209 -0.67 23.87 -2.44
N GLY A 210 -0.60 23.78 -1.11
CA GLY A 210 -1.65 23.18 -0.27
C GLY A 210 -1.58 21.69 -0.04
N ARG A 211 -0.51 21.02 -0.49
CA ARG A 211 -0.30 19.56 -0.30
C ARG A 211 0.18 19.23 1.10
N VAL A 212 0.03 17.98 1.47
CA VAL A 212 0.60 17.41 2.70
C VAL A 212 1.74 16.49 2.30
N LEU A 213 2.90 16.63 2.97
CA LEU A 213 4.03 15.74 2.76
C LEU A 213 4.34 14.96 4.04
N PHE A 214 4.87 13.76 3.86
CA PHE A 214 5.28 12.89 4.94
C PHE A 214 6.72 12.45 4.77
N MET A 215 7.49 12.51 5.87
CA MET A 215 8.83 11.92 5.97
C MET A 215 8.75 10.82 7.02
N ILE A 216 8.85 9.56 6.59
CA ILE A 216 8.51 8.40 7.39
C ILE A 216 9.69 7.43 7.43
N PRO A 217 10.19 7.02 8.61
CA PRO A 217 11.13 5.91 8.72
C PRO A 217 10.50 4.63 8.12
N TRP A 218 11.21 4.01 7.19
CA TRP A 218 10.71 2.84 6.49
C TRP A 218 11.85 1.88 6.11
N GLN A 219 11.79 0.64 6.57
CA GLN A 219 12.75 -0.42 6.25
C GLN A 219 14.23 -0.03 6.49
N GLY A 220 14.50 0.77 7.51
CA GLY A 220 15.84 1.24 7.82
C GLY A 220 16.29 2.50 7.07
N PHE A 221 15.44 3.07 6.24
CA PHE A 221 15.62 4.30 5.45
C PHE A 221 14.54 5.31 5.76
N VAL A 222 14.44 6.38 4.99
CA VAL A 222 13.42 7.42 5.13
C VAL A 222 12.65 7.61 3.84
N LEU A 223 11.36 7.26 3.86
CA LEU A 223 10.42 7.50 2.78
C LEU A 223 9.91 8.93 2.84
N PHE A 224 10.02 9.68 1.74
CA PHE A 224 9.53 11.05 1.66
C PHE A 224 8.62 11.26 0.45
N GLY A 225 7.45 11.84 0.66
CA GLY A 225 6.45 12.11 -0.36
C GLY A 225 5.13 12.63 0.21
N THR A 226 4.18 12.96 -0.62
CA THR A 226 4.06 12.61 -2.04
C THR A 226 3.66 13.81 -2.87
N THR A 227 3.96 13.78 -4.16
CA THR A 227 3.41 14.74 -5.13
C THR A 227 1.97 14.37 -5.52
N ASP A 228 1.26 15.23 -6.23
CA ASP A 228 -0.11 15.00 -6.72
C ASP A 228 -0.31 15.81 -8.00
N GLU A 229 -0.03 15.18 -9.15
CA GLU A 229 -0.11 15.79 -10.47
C GLU A 229 -1.08 15.02 -11.37
N PRO A 230 -1.92 15.71 -12.17
CA PRO A 230 -2.70 15.02 -13.20
C PRO A 230 -1.80 14.21 -14.11
N ALA A 231 -2.18 12.96 -14.38
CA ALA A 231 -1.35 12.05 -15.18
C ALA A 231 -2.22 11.15 -16.08
N PRO A 232 -1.71 10.73 -17.24
CA PRO A 232 -2.36 9.73 -18.07
C PRO A 232 -2.39 8.38 -17.34
N ILE A 233 -3.25 7.48 -17.82
CA ILE A 233 -3.32 6.11 -17.30
C ILE A 233 -2.22 5.29 -17.95
N GLU A 234 -1.26 4.86 -17.15
CA GLU A 234 -0.14 4.02 -17.56
C GLU A 234 0.03 2.88 -16.55
N ALA A 235 0.46 1.72 -17.03
CA ALA A 235 0.69 0.56 -16.17
C ALA A 235 1.92 0.77 -15.25
N ASP A 236 2.91 1.51 -15.74
CA ASP A 236 4.17 1.78 -15.04
C ASP A 236 4.52 3.28 -15.17
N PRO A 237 3.86 4.15 -14.39
CA PRO A 237 4.05 5.59 -14.47
C PRO A 237 5.45 5.99 -14.02
N ALA A 238 6.18 6.67 -14.87
CA ALA A 238 7.54 7.13 -14.56
C ALA A 238 7.53 8.40 -13.70
N PRO A 239 8.44 8.52 -12.71
CA PRO A 239 8.63 9.75 -11.96
C PRO A 239 9.31 10.82 -12.83
N GLU A 240 8.86 12.06 -12.74
CA GLU A 240 9.46 13.19 -13.45
C GLU A 240 10.52 13.91 -12.59
N ARG A 241 11.53 14.51 -13.24
CA ARG A 241 12.59 15.26 -12.54
C ARG A 241 12.05 16.40 -11.70
N ARG A 242 11.03 17.12 -12.20
CA ARG A 242 10.39 18.24 -11.49
C ARG A 242 9.78 17.80 -10.16
N ASP A 243 9.24 16.59 -10.11
CA ASP A 243 8.62 16.04 -8.90
C ASP A 243 9.67 15.71 -7.83
N ILE A 244 10.83 15.18 -8.26
CA ILE A 244 11.97 14.94 -7.37
C ILE A 244 12.49 16.27 -6.81
N ASP A 245 12.69 17.29 -7.66
CA ASP A 245 13.14 18.61 -7.23
C ASP A 245 12.16 19.28 -6.27
N TYR A 246 10.86 19.11 -6.50
CA TYR A 246 9.82 19.56 -5.59
C TYR A 246 9.99 18.95 -4.20
N LEU A 247 10.13 17.62 -4.11
CA LEU A 247 10.31 16.95 -2.83
C LEU A 247 11.63 17.36 -2.15
N LEU A 248 12.75 17.41 -2.88
CA LEU A 248 14.05 17.81 -2.33
C LEU A 248 14.05 19.24 -1.79
N ARG A 249 13.36 20.18 -2.45
CA ARG A 249 13.17 21.55 -1.98
C ARG A 249 12.47 21.57 -0.61
N TYR A 250 11.39 20.79 -0.45
CA TYR A 250 10.67 20.74 0.83
C TYR A 250 11.46 19.98 1.90
N ALA A 251 12.12 18.88 1.56
CA ALA A 251 12.98 18.18 2.50
C ALA A 251 14.06 19.12 3.06
N SER A 252 14.77 19.84 2.17
CA SER A 252 15.82 20.80 2.55
C SER A 252 15.30 21.98 3.37
N ALA A 253 14.07 22.44 3.14
CA ALA A 253 13.48 23.53 3.91
C ALA A 253 13.14 23.13 5.36
N TYR A 254 12.84 21.86 5.61
CA TYR A 254 12.49 21.37 6.94
C TYR A 254 13.67 20.71 7.69
N LEU A 255 14.76 20.39 7.01
CA LEU A 255 15.93 19.76 7.61
C LEU A 255 17.06 20.76 7.83
N ARG A 256 17.92 20.48 8.82
CA ARG A 256 19.13 21.28 9.08
C ARG A 256 20.19 21.09 8.00
N ARG A 257 20.29 19.86 7.46
CA ARG A 257 21.16 19.54 6.32
C ARG A 257 20.31 19.54 5.04
N PRO A 258 20.69 20.32 4.03
CA PRO A 258 20.05 20.19 2.71
C PRO A 258 20.17 18.77 2.17
N VAL A 259 19.14 18.33 1.45
CA VAL A 259 19.10 17.04 0.80
C VAL A 259 19.28 17.25 -0.72
N ALA A 260 20.24 16.58 -1.30
CA ALA A 260 20.58 16.66 -2.72
C ALA A 260 20.03 15.45 -3.50
N ARG A 261 20.14 15.52 -4.83
CA ARG A 261 19.74 14.40 -5.69
C ARG A 261 20.56 13.13 -5.45
N ASP A 262 21.84 13.27 -5.09
CA ASP A 262 22.73 12.15 -4.79
C ASP A 262 22.35 11.43 -3.50
N ASP A 263 21.57 12.06 -2.62
CA ASP A 263 20.99 11.42 -1.43
C ASP A 263 19.78 10.54 -1.78
N VAL A 264 19.23 10.60 -3.01
CA VAL A 264 18.06 9.82 -3.41
C VAL A 264 18.49 8.41 -3.79
N LEU A 265 18.11 7.43 -2.98
CA LEU A 265 18.46 6.02 -3.16
C LEU A 265 17.53 5.31 -4.14
N ALA A 266 16.24 5.67 -4.10
CA ALA A 266 15.22 5.15 -5.01
C ALA A 266 14.08 6.16 -5.19
N VAL A 267 13.35 6.02 -6.29
CA VAL A 267 12.16 6.82 -6.60
C VAL A 267 11.16 5.95 -7.35
N TRP A 268 9.89 6.12 -7.03
CA TRP A 268 8.80 5.46 -7.76
C TRP A 268 7.56 6.34 -7.82
N SER A 269 6.70 6.03 -8.78
CA SER A 269 5.43 6.71 -9.00
C SER A 269 4.27 5.73 -8.88
N GLY A 270 3.08 6.26 -8.61
CA GLY A 270 1.84 5.49 -8.60
C GLY A 270 0.66 6.37 -8.99
N LEU A 271 -0.37 5.75 -9.58
CA LEU A 271 -1.60 6.42 -10.01
C LEU A 271 -2.69 6.31 -8.95
N ARG A 272 -3.38 7.42 -8.68
CA ARG A 272 -4.57 7.48 -7.84
C ARG A 272 -5.82 7.52 -8.73
N PRO A 273 -6.75 6.56 -8.58
CA PRO A 273 -8.06 6.61 -9.23
C PRO A 273 -8.99 7.54 -8.45
N LEU A 274 -9.06 8.81 -8.83
CA LEU A 274 -9.94 9.78 -8.18
C LEU A 274 -11.30 9.79 -8.88
N VAL A 275 -12.37 9.62 -8.11
CA VAL A 275 -13.73 9.64 -8.66
C VAL A 275 -14.06 11.05 -9.15
N PHE A 276 -14.43 11.12 -10.42
CA PHE A 276 -14.72 12.39 -11.09
C PHE A 276 -16.01 13.04 -10.56
N ASN A 277 -15.93 14.32 -10.26
CA ASN A 277 -17.08 15.14 -9.93
C ASN A 277 -17.02 16.41 -10.79
N PRO A 278 -17.98 16.61 -11.74
CA PRO A 278 -17.96 17.73 -12.67
C PRO A 278 -18.01 19.10 -11.97
N ASN A 279 -18.50 19.15 -10.74
CA ASN A 279 -18.60 20.39 -9.96
C ASN A 279 -17.31 20.76 -9.20
N LYS A 280 -16.24 19.95 -9.30
CA LYS A 280 -14.97 20.18 -8.60
C LYS A 280 -13.83 20.37 -9.58
N LYS A 281 -13.08 21.48 -9.40
CA LYS A 281 -12.06 21.92 -10.36
C LYS A 281 -10.69 21.25 -10.14
N ASN A 282 -10.36 20.87 -8.88
CA ASN A 282 -9.04 20.36 -8.52
C ASN A 282 -9.11 18.89 -8.06
N THR A 283 -8.06 18.10 -8.35
CA THR A 283 -7.90 16.71 -7.90
C THR A 283 -7.96 16.58 -6.38
N GLN A 284 -7.46 17.58 -5.65
CA GLN A 284 -7.51 17.64 -4.18
C GLN A 284 -8.93 17.74 -3.60
N GLU A 285 -9.89 18.22 -4.40
CA GLU A 285 -11.30 18.36 -4.02
C GLU A 285 -12.16 17.16 -4.43
N LEU A 286 -11.60 16.23 -5.24
CA LEU A 286 -12.32 15.06 -5.70
C LEU A 286 -12.61 14.10 -4.55
N ALA A 287 -13.72 13.39 -4.65
CA ALA A 287 -14.20 12.52 -3.60
C ALA A 287 -13.19 11.40 -3.30
N ARG A 288 -12.81 11.29 -2.02
CA ARG A 288 -12.00 10.19 -1.49
C ARG A 288 -12.85 9.00 -1.04
N SER A 289 -14.15 9.03 -1.35
CA SER A 289 -15.07 7.91 -1.19
C SER A 289 -14.97 6.99 -2.41
N HIS A 290 -15.22 5.71 -2.20
CA HIS A 290 -15.41 4.76 -3.30
C HIS A 290 -16.82 4.88 -3.89
N VAL A 291 -16.98 4.35 -5.10
CA VAL A 291 -18.25 4.26 -5.81
C VAL A 291 -18.47 2.82 -6.26
N ILE A 292 -19.69 2.34 -6.09
CA ILE A 292 -20.16 1.09 -6.66
C ILE A 292 -21.26 1.44 -7.66
N ASP A 293 -21.06 1.06 -8.92
CA ASP A 293 -21.99 1.31 -10.04
C ASP A 293 -22.30 -0.01 -10.74
N VAL A 294 -23.54 -0.18 -11.21
CA VAL A 294 -23.95 -1.36 -11.94
C VAL A 294 -24.55 -0.93 -13.27
N SER A 295 -23.91 -1.33 -14.38
CA SER A 295 -24.38 -1.02 -15.72
C SER A 295 -25.68 -1.74 -16.06
N ALA A 296 -26.34 -1.31 -17.14
CA ALA A 296 -27.57 -1.94 -17.64
C ALA A 296 -27.36 -3.42 -18.00
N SER A 297 -26.18 -3.80 -18.48
CA SER A 297 -25.81 -5.19 -18.79
C SER A 297 -25.39 -6.01 -17.56
N GLY A 298 -25.22 -5.38 -16.39
CA GLY A 298 -24.88 -6.01 -15.14
C GLY A 298 -23.37 -6.03 -14.81
N LEU A 299 -22.54 -5.19 -15.45
CA LEU A 299 -21.17 -4.98 -14.97
C LEU A 299 -21.20 -4.22 -13.64
N LEU A 300 -20.71 -4.85 -12.58
CA LEU A 300 -20.53 -4.15 -11.30
C LEU A 300 -19.13 -3.53 -11.29
N THR A 301 -19.03 -2.21 -11.20
CA THR A 301 -17.75 -1.49 -11.08
C THR A 301 -17.60 -0.93 -9.68
N MET A 302 -16.48 -1.22 -9.01
CA MET A 302 -16.07 -0.61 -7.76
C MET A 302 -14.72 0.10 -7.97
N THR A 303 -14.68 1.41 -7.70
CA THR A 303 -13.47 2.23 -7.91
C THR A 303 -13.41 3.41 -6.95
N GLY A 304 -12.24 4.09 -6.89
CA GLY A 304 -11.98 5.17 -5.94
C GLY A 304 -11.64 4.65 -4.54
N GLY A 305 -11.93 5.46 -3.51
CA GLY A 305 -11.68 5.11 -2.12
C GLY A 305 -10.21 5.18 -1.70
N LYS A 306 -9.86 4.45 -0.66
CA LYS A 306 -8.52 4.41 -0.09
C LYS A 306 -8.10 2.97 0.20
N TRP A 307 -6.81 2.70 0.02
CA TRP A 307 -6.23 1.40 0.34
C TRP A 307 -6.47 0.98 1.80
N THR A 308 -6.44 1.93 2.74
CA THR A 308 -6.70 1.68 4.16
C THR A 308 -8.12 1.18 4.47
N SER A 309 -9.12 1.47 3.62
CA SER A 309 -10.49 1.00 3.77
C SER A 309 -10.89 -0.12 2.79
N TYR A 310 -9.90 -0.77 2.16
CA TYR A 310 -10.11 -1.83 1.16
C TYR A 310 -11.12 -2.90 1.60
N ARG A 311 -11.07 -3.30 2.88
CA ARG A 311 -11.92 -4.34 3.43
C ARG A 311 -13.40 -3.92 3.44
N ALA A 312 -13.69 -2.70 3.92
CA ALA A 312 -15.06 -2.16 3.92
C ALA A 312 -15.58 -1.99 2.49
N MET A 313 -14.74 -1.47 1.59
CA MET A 313 -15.06 -1.37 0.17
C MET A 313 -15.38 -2.73 -0.45
N ALA A 314 -14.59 -3.76 -0.14
CA ALA A 314 -14.82 -5.12 -0.61
C ALA A 314 -16.10 -5.73 -0.03
N GLU A 315 -16.41 -5.49 1.25
CA GLU A 315 -17.67 -5.90 1.89
C GLU A 315 -18.88 -5.35 1.14
N GLU A 316 -18.88 -4.04 0.86
CA GLU A 316 -19.97 -3.39 0.13
C GLU A 316 -20.06 -3.89 -1.33
N ALA A 317 -18.93 -4.09 -2.00
CA ALA A 317 -18.89 -4.61 -3.37
C ALA A 317 -19.41 -6.05 -3.46
N VAL A 318 -19.06 -6.91 -2.49
CA VAL A 318 -19.55 -8.30 -2.41
C VAL A 318 -21.04 -8.32 -2.12
N ASP A 319 -21.53 -7.49 -1.20
CA ASP A 319 -22.95 -7.38 -0.91
C ASP A 319 -23.77 -6.91 -2.13
N ALA A 320 -23.22 -5.94 -2.89
CA ALA A 320 -23.80 -5.50 -4.14
C ALA A 320 -23.79 -6.62 -5.22
N ALA A 321 -22.69 -7.35 -5.33
CA ALA A 321 -22.56 -8.48 -6.25
C ALA A 321 -23.55 -9.61 -5.93
N CYS A 322 -23.72 -9.97 -4.65
CA CYS A 322 -24.68 -10.97 -4.22
C CYS A 322 -26.11 -10.60 -4.63
N ARG A 323 -26.49 -9.33 -4.47
CA ARG A 323 -27.81 -8.83 -4.91
C ARG A 323 -27.95 -8.81 -6.43
N THR A 324 -26.96 -8.23 -7.12
CA THR A 324 -27.01 -8.01 -8.60
C THR A 324 -27.01 -9.33 -9.37
N PHE A 325 -26.20 -10.30 -8.92
CA PHE A 325 -26.01 -11.56 -9.62
C PHE A 325 -26.83 -12.72 -9.04
N CYS A 326 -27.72 -12.43 -8.07
CA CYS A 326 -28.59 -13.44 -7.43
C CYS A 326 -27.78 -14.64 -6.89
N LEU A 327 -26.65 -14.39 -6.19
CA LEU A 327 -25.74 -15.45 -5.71
C LEU A 327 -26.24 -16.19 -4.44
N GLY A 328 -27.48 -15.98 -4.04
CA GLY A 328 -28.06 -16.56 -2.85
C GLY A 328 -27.97 -15.63 -1.63
N GLN A 329 -28.29 -16.16 -0.42
CA GLN A 329 -28.25 -15.37 0.80
C GLN A 329 -26.81 -14.98 1.15
N SER A 330 -26.54 -13.69 1.26
CA SER A 330 -25.30 -13.14 1.81
C SER A 330 -25.19 -13.55 3.29
N ARG A 331 -24.10 -14.20 3.66
CA ARG A 331 -23.73 -14.39 5.06
C ARG A 331 -23.14 -13.12 5.59
N ALA A 332 -23.21 -12.92 6.93
CA ALA A 332 -22.52 -11.81 7.58
C ALA A 332 -21.02 -11.82 7.21
N CYS A 333 -20.48 -10.64 6.95
CA CYS A 333 -19.07 -10.51 6.55
C CYS A 333 -18.12 -10.96 7.67
N ALA A 334 -17.31 -11.97 7.39
CA ALA A 334 -16.33 -12.53 8.33
C ALA A 334 -14.97 -11.81 8.31
N THR A 335 -14.74 -10.88 7.35
CA THR A 335 -13.40 -10.28 7.12
C THR A 335 -13.00 -9.25 8.18
N GLN A 336 -13.92 -8.83 9.04
CA GLN A 336 -13.63 -7.86 10.10
C GLN A 336 -12.57 -8.34 11.10
N GLU A 337 -12.53 -9.65 11.36
CA GLU A 337 -11.60 -10.29 12.29
C GLU A 337 -10.74 -11.35 11.63
N LEU A 338 -10.72 -11.37 10.30
CA LEU A 338 -9.97 -12.37 9.53
C LEU A 338 -8.47 -12.06 9.59
N ARG A 339 -7.72 -12.91 10.27
CA ARG A 339 -6.26 -12.88 10.26
C ARG A 339 -5.75 -13.28 8.89
N LEU A 340 -4.91 -12.42 8.29
CA LEU A 340 -4.26 -12.71 7.02
C LEU A 340 -3.15 -13.77 7.21
N ILE A 341 -2.76 -14.45 6.14
CA ILE A 341 -1.60 -15.36 6.14
C ILE A 341 -0.39 -14.62 6.72
N GLY A 342 0.44 -15.32 7.49
CA GLY A 342 1.60 -14.75 8.18
C GLY A 342 1.27 -14.08 9.53
N SER A 343 -0.02 -13.92 9.88
CA SER A 343 -0.41 -13.22 11.10
C SER A 343 -1.08 -14.08 12.17
N ARG A 344 -1.33 -15.35 11.91
CA ARG A 344 -2.12 -16.22 12.80
C ARG A 344 -1.42 -16.45 14.14
N ALA A 345 -0.11 -16.74 14.11
CA ALA A 345 0.73 -16.94 15.27
C ALA A 345 1.79 -15.82 15.44
N TYR A 346 1.60 -14.68 14.78
CA TYR A 346 2.56 -13.58 14.84
C TYR A 346 2.62 -12.92 16.22
N LEU A 347 3.84 -12.73 16.71
CA LEU A 347 4.18 -11.93 17.89
C LEU A 347 5.24 -10.90 17.49
N PRO A 348 5.21 -9.66 17.99
CA PRO A 348 6.16 -8.61 17.58
C PRO A 348 7.64 -9.00 17.67
N GLU A 349 8.03 -9.70 18.75
CA GLU A 349 9.42 -10.15 19.00
C GLU A 349 9.64 -11.63 18.61
N GLY A 350 8.72 -12.25 17.89
CA GLY A 350 8.78 -13.67 17.49
C GLY A 350 10.01 -14.03 16.65
N TRP A 351 10.59 -13.04 15.95
CA TRP A 351 11.85 -13.21 15.22
C TRP A 351 13.00 -13.69 16.10
N ARG A 352 13.05 -13.33 17.40
CA ARG A 352 14.07 -13.80 18.35
C ARG A 352 13.97 -15.31 18.61
N ALA A 353 12.74 -15.81 18.68
CA ALA A 353 12.50 -17.26 18.82
C ALA A 353 12.85 -17.98 17.52
N LEU A 354 12.51 -17.38 16.36
CA LEU A 354 12.89 -17.90 15.04
C LEU A 354 14.42 -18.00 14.92
N ALA A 355 15.16 -16.90 15.19
CA ALA A 355 16.62 -16.87 15.11
C ALA A 355 17.27 -17.99 15.94
N ARG A 356 16.85 -18.14 17.20
CA ARG A 356 17.39 -19.18 18.10
C ARG A 356 17.03 -20.59 17.67
N ARG A 357 15.75 -20.82 17.30
CA ARG A 357 15.26 -22.15 16.92
C ARG A 357 15.90 -22.62 15.62
N GLU A 358 15.99 -21.71 14.66
CA GLU A 358 16.51 -22.03 13.34
C GLU A 358 18.02 -21.72 13.20
N GLY A 359 18.70 -21.15 14.19
CA GLY A 359 20.14 -20.85 14.12
C GLY A 359 20.52 -19.96 12.94
N VAL A 360 19.69 -18.96 12.61
CA VAL A 360 19.95 -17.96 11.58
C VAL A 360 20.29 -16.62 12.22
N ALA A 361 20.95 -15.73 11.47
CA ALA A 361 21.31 -14.39 11.93
C ALA A 361 20.08 -13.56 12.31
N ASP A 362 20.22 -12.67 13.30
CA ASP A 362 19.13 -11.87 13.84
C ASP A 362 18.49 -10.92 12.81
N ASP A 363 19.28 -10.38 11.89
CA ASP A 363 18.84 -9.49 10.83
C ASP A 363 17.99 -10.24 9.79
N LEU A 364 18.43 -11.43 9.37
CA LEU A 364 17.65 -12.31 8.49
C LEU A 364 16.35 -12.74 9.18
N ALA A 365 16.40 -13.20 10.42
CA ALA A 365 15.21 -13.61 11.16
C ALA A 365 14.20 -12.47 11.31
N ARG A 366 14.67 -11.25 11.57
CA ARG A 366 13.85 -10.05 11.70
C ARG A 366 13.23 -9.67 10.35
N SER A 367 14.01 -9.69 9.27
CA SER A 367 13.54 -9.41 7.91
C SER A 367 12.42 -10.37 7.51
N LEU A 368 12.67 -11.67 7.61
CA LEU A 368 11.69 -12.71 7.30
C LEU A 368 10.42 -12.59 8.15
N TRP A 369 10.57 -12.33 9.46
CA TRP A 369 9.45 -12.19 10.37
C TRP A 369 8.59 -10.96 10.05
N THR A 370 9.21 -9.87 9.62
CA THR A 370 8.52 -8.64 9.23
C THR A 370 7.76 -8.82 7.90
N LEU A 371 8.35 -9.51 6.92
CA LEU A 371 7.75 -9.64 5.60
C LEU A 371 6.72 -10.79 5.52
N TYR A 372 6.97 -11.89 6.24
CA TYR A 372 6.20 -13.14 6.09
C TYR A 372 5.51 -13.59 7.39
N GLY A 373 5.78 -12.92 8.52
CA GLY A 373 5.20 -13.27 9.81
C GLY A 373 5.52 -14.69 10.24
N ASP A 374 4.51 -15.46 10.65
CA ASP A 374 4.67 -16.84 11.12
C ASP A 374 5.04 -17.86 10.01
N GLU A 375 5.01 -17.46 8.73
CA GLU A 375 5.52 -18.27 7.62
C GLU A 375 7.07 -18.21 7.48
N ALA A 376 7.74 -17.31 8.17
CA ALA A 376 9.21 -17.14 8.09
C ALA A 376 9.99 -18.44 8.33
N ALA A 377 9.50 -19.31 9.23
CA ALA A 377 10.12 -20.61 9.47
C ALA A 377 10.09 -21.56 8.26
N ALA A 378 9.04 -21.49 7.45
CA ALA A 378 8.93 -22.29 6.23
C ALA A 378 9.94 -21.84 5.18
N ILE A 379 10.24 -20.52 5.12
CA ILE A 379 11.25 -19.96 4.20
C ILE A 379 12.65 -20.38 4.65
N VAL A 380 12.96 -20.31 5.95
CA VAL A 380 14.25 -20.80 6.47
C VAL A 380 14.43 -22.29 6.17
N LYS A 381 13.37 -23.09 6.36
CA LYS A 381 13.41 -24.51 6.02
C LYS A 381 13.69 -24.73 4.55
N LEU A 382 12.97 -24.03 3.67
CA LEU A 382 13.18 -24.08 2.22
C LEU A 382 14.63 -23.73 1.87
N GLY A 383 15.17 -22.66 2.48
CA GLY A 383 16.54 -22.23 2.25
C GLY A 383 17.59 -23.24 2.68
N ARG A 384 17.34 -24.05 3.72
CA ARG A 384 18.24 -25.13 4.12
C ARG A 384 18.15 -26.34 3.22
N ASP A 385 16.92 -26.73 2.87
CA ASP A 385 16.68 -27.91 2.05
C ASP A 385 17.29 -27.77 0.65
N GLU A 386 17.44 -26.52 0.15
CA GLU A 386 17.90 -26.21 -1.21
C GLU A 386 19.19 -25.37 -1.26
N ASP A 387 19.86 -25.12 -0.13
CA ASP A 387 21.08 -24.29 -0.01
C ASP A 387 20.90 -22.84 -0.49
N LEU A 388 19.76 -22.23 -0.18
CA LEU A 388 19.34 -20.89 -0.61
C LEU A 388 19.34 -19.84 0.50
N LEU A 389 20.14 -20.02 1.57
CA LEU A 389 20.25 -19.04 2.66
C LEU A 389 21.32 -17.97 2.42
N SER A 390 22.05 -18.04 1.32
CA SER A 390 23.01 -17.00 0.95
C SER A 390 22.31 -15.69 0.62
N PRO A 391 22.82 -14.53 1.09
CA PRO A 391 22.24 -13.24 0.76
C PRO A 391 22.28 -12.96 -0.74
N LEU A 392 21.19 -12.37 -1.28
CA LEU A 392 21.14 -11.87 -2.67
C LEU A 392 22.09 -10.69 -2.90
N HIS A 393 22.33 -9.92 -1.83
CA HIS A 393 23.29 -8.82 -1.79
C HIS A 393 23.86 -8.68 -0.37
N PRO A 394 25.17 -8.48 -0.19
CA PRO A 394 25.81 -8.51 1.13
C PRO A 394 25.32 -7.43 2.11
N GLU A 395 24.79 -6.32 1.63
CA GLU A 395 24.27 -5.23 2.46
C GLU A 395 22.80 -5.38 2.85
N HIS A 396 22.12 -6.45 2.40
CA HIS A 396 20.70 -6.66 2.65
C HIS A 396 20.41 -8.08 3.14
N PRO A 397 19.45 -8.27 4.06
CA PRO A 397 19.14 -9.56 4.66
C PRO A 397 18.20 -10.43 3.80
N TYR A 398 18.14 -10.20 2.49
CA TYR A 398 17.28 -10.97 1.57
C TYR A 398 18.05 -12.14 0.99
N VAL A 399 17.41 -13.32 0.95
CA VAL A 399 18.07 -14.59 0.58
C VAL A 399 17.39 -15.26 -0.62
N GLY A 400 18.10 -16.19 -1.28
CA GLY A 400 17.58 -16.96 -2.42
C GLY A 400 16.28 -17.71 -2.11
N ALA A 401 16.11 -18.21 -0.89
CA ALA A 401 14.89 -18.86 -0.44
C ALA A 401 13.62 -17.98 -0.57
N GLU A 402 13.75 -16.67 -0.43
CA GLU A 402 12.63 -15.74 -0.63
C GLU A 402 12.25 -15.65 -2.12
N VAL A 403 13.22 -15.76 -3.03
CA VAL A 403 12.98 -15.82 -4.48
C VAL A 403 12.19 -17.09 -4.82
N ALA A 404 12.69 -18.25 -4.38
CA ALA A 404 12.01 -19.54 -4.59
C ALA A 404 10.58 -19.53 -3.99
N PHE A 405 10.41 -18.94 -2.82
CA PHE A 405 9.10 -18.78 -2.20
C PHE A 405 8.19 -17.83 -2.99
N ALA A 406 8.72 -16.72 -3.50
CA ALA A 406 7.98 -15.75 -4.32
C ALA A 406 7.46 -16.39 -5.61
N VAL A 407 8.25 -17.20 -6.28
CA VAL A 407 7.85 -17.95 -7.50
C VAL A 407 6.79 -18.99 -7.15
N ARG A 408 7.06 -19.85 -6.18
CA ARG A 408 6.23 -21.02 -5.87
C ARG A 408 4.94 -20.72 -5.12
N ARG A 409 4.90 -19.61 -4.35
CA ARG A 409 3.80 -19.28 -3.42
C ARG A 409 3.18 -17.92 -3.62
N GLU A 410 3.84 -17.02 -4.36
CA GLU A 410 3.44 -15.62 -4.50
C GLU A 410 3.29 -15.18 -5.97
N MET A 411 3.24 -16.13 -6.89
CA MET A 411 2.97 -15.90 -8.33
C MET A 411 3.97 -14.93 -8.99
N ALA A 412 5.23 -14.88 -8.53
CA ALA A 412 6.25 -14.09 -9.20
C ALA A 412 6.65 -14.78 -10.52
N GLN A 413 6.70 -14.01 -11.63
CA GLN A 413 7.01 -14.49 -12.97
C GLN A 413 8.24 -13.77 -13.57
N HIS A 414 8.61 -12.61 -13.02
CA HIS A 414 9.69 -11.79 -13.51
C HIS A 414 10.57 -11.29 -12.36
N VAL A 415 11.84 -11.03 -12.64
CA VAL A 415 12.81 -10.46 -11.69
C VAL A 415 12.25 -9.19 -11.00
N GLY A 416 11.55 -8.34 -11.77
CA GLY A 416 10.89 -7.15 -11.22
C GLY A 416 9.77 -7.46 -10.24
N ASP A 417 9.08 -8.59 -10.39
CA ASP A 417 8.06 -9.03 -9.41
C ASP A 417 8.71 -9.33 -8.07
N VAL A 418 9.88 -9.97 -8.08
CA VAL A 418 10.63 -10.28 -6.86
C VAL A 418 11.18 -9.01 -6.25
N LEU A 419 12.04 -8.29 -6.96
CA LEU A 419 12.86 -7.20 -6.41
C LEU A 419 12.11 -5.92 -6.07
N LEU A 420 10.91 -5.70 -6.66
CA LEU A 420 10.13 -4.48 -6.46
C LEU A 420 8.82 -4.72 -5.69
N ARG A 421 8.28 -5.95 -5.69
CA ARG A 421 6.92 -6.23 -5.20
C ARG A 421 6.86 -7.32 -4.13
N ARG A 422 7.78 -8.30 -4.11
CA ARG A 422 7.87 -9.33 -3.06
C ARG A 422 8.92 -8.95 -2.04
N LEU A 423 10.09 -8.56 -2.51
CA LEU A 423 11.13 -7.93 -1.71
C LEU A 423 11.13 -6.42 -1.98
N PRO A 424 11.42 -5.59 -0.98
CA PRO A 424 11.49 -4.14 -1.20
C PRO A 424 12.85 -3.69 -1.75
N LEU A 425 13.76 -4.58 -2.15
CA LEU A 425 15.16 -4.25 -2.45
C LEU A 425 15.30 -3.15 -3.49
N GLY A 426 14.54 -3.20 -4.59
CA GLY A 426 14.59 -2.16 -5.62
C GLY A 426 13.95 -0.84 -5.21
N LEU A 427 13.11 -0.86 -4.15
CA LEU A 427 12.56 0.35 -3.55
C LEU A 427 13.48 0.92 -2.45
N LEU A 428 14.42 0.11 -1.92
CA LEU A 428 15.40 0.52 -0.92
C LEU A 428 16.68 1.03 -1.56
N ASP A 429 17.23 0.28 -2.52
CA ASP A 429 18.39 0.66 -3.31
C ASP A 429 18.33 0.00 -4.68
N MET A 430 18.10 0.79 -5.70
CA MET A 430 17.99 0.31 -7.08
C MET A 430 19.33 -0.24 -7.60
N ARG A 431 20.48 0.27 -7.15
CA ARG A 431 21.80 -0.22 -7.56
C ARG A 431 22.05 -1.62 -7.02
N HIS A 432 21.75 -1.83 -5.72
CA HIS A 432 21.86 -3.15 -5.09
C HIS A 432 20.86 -4.14 -5.70
N ALA A 433 19.65 -3.71 -6.05
CA ALA A 433 18.70 -4.53 -6.77
C ALA A 433 19.20 -4.97 -8.15
N GLN A 434 19.83 -4.05 -8.90
CA GLN A 434 20.46 -4.39 -10.19
C GLN A 434 21.61 -5.40 -10.04
N GLN A 435 22.40 -5.29 -8.97
CA GLN A 435 23.48 -6.25 -8.67
C GLN A 435 22.94 -7.62 -8.26
N ALA A 436 21.80 -7.68 -7.54
CA ALA A 436 21.13 -8.91 -7.16
C ALA A 436 20.35 -9.59 -8.31
N ALA A 437 19.99 -8.85 -9.36
CA ALA A 437 19.14 -9.34 -10.43
C ALA A 437 19.65 -10.63 -11.13
N PRO A 438 20.96 -10.84 -11.39
CA PRO A 438 21.46 -12.10 -11.95
C PRO A 438 21.19 -13.31 -11.06
N ALA A 439 21.38 -13.18 -9.73
CA ALA A 439 21.08 -14.25 -8.78
C ALA A 439 19.57 -14.56 -8.74
N VAL A 440 18.72 -13.53 -8.69
CA VAL A 440 17.26 -13.70 -8.74
C VAL A 440 16.81 -14.41 -10.01
N ARG A 441 17.38 -14.06 -11.17
CA ARG A 441 17.05 -14.71 -12.44
C ARG A 441 17.44 -16.19 -12.47
N SER A 442 18.57 -16.55 -11.87
CA SER A 442 19.00 -17.95 -11.77
C SER A 442 18.02 -18.77 -10.93
N GLU A 443 17.61 -18.25 -9.78
CA GLU A 443 16.66 -18.92 -8.86
C GLU A 443 15.25 -19.00 -9.46
N GLU A 444 14.80 -17.96 -10.18
CA GLU A 444 13.53 -17.92 -10.90
C GLU A 444 13.44 -19.08 -11.90
N HIS A 445 14.43 -19.25 -12.78
CA HIS A 445 14.46 -20.32 -13.76
C HIS A 445 14.46 -21.72 -13.12
N THR A 446 15.19 -21.92 -12.04
CA THR A 446 15.23 -23.19 -11.31
C THR A 446 13.86 -23.52 -10.68
N SER A 447 13.18 -22.50 -10.15
CA SER A 447 11.88 -22.64 -9.51
C SER A 447 10.70 -22.78 -10.49
N GLU A 448 10.77 -22.15 -11.66
CA GLU A 448 9.75 -22.24 -12.73
C GLU A 448 9.59 -23.67 -13.25
N LEU A 449 10.68 -24.40 -13.41
CA LEU A 449 10.66 -25.79 -13.84
C LEU A 449 9.91 -26.71 -12.84
N GLN A 450 9.94 -26.38 -11.55
CA GLN A 450 9.22 -27.14 -10.52
C GLN A 450 7.75 -26.73 -10.37
N SER A 451 7.40 -25.46 -10.59
CA SER A 451 6.02 -24.98 -10.46
C SER A 451 5.10 -25.47 -11.58
N ARG A 452 5.62 -25.65 -12.79
CA ARG A 452 4.88 -26.25 -13.92
C ARG A 452 4.53 -27.74 -13.72
N LEU A 453 5.28 -28.45 -12.87
CA LEU A 453 5.02 -29.85 -12.54
C LEU A 453 3.87 -30.07 -11.52
N HIS A 454 3.40 -29.01 -10.84
CA HIS A 454 2.31 -29.10 -9.85
C HIS A 454 0.96 -28.51 -10.32
N LEU A 455 0.87 -28.07 -11.59
CA LEU A 455 -0.37 -27.57 -12.21
C LEU A 455 -1.00 -28.56 -13.20
N VAL A 456 -0.57 -29.85 -13.21
CA VAL A 456 -1.19 -30.93 -13.95
C VAL A 456 -1.96 -31.85 -13.03
#